data_6530570edbcee5e2e7f40851af7077f3
#
_entry.id   6530570edbcee5e2e7f40851af7077f3
#
_cell.length_a   1.000
_cell.length_b   1.000
_cell.length_c   1.000
_cell.angle_alpha   90.00
_cell.angle_beta   90.00
_cell.angle_gamma   90.00
#
_symmetry.space_group_name_H-M   'P 1'
#
loop_
_entity.id
_entity.type
_entity.pdbx_description
1 polymer ?
#
loop_
_entity_poly.entity_id
_entity_poly.type
_entity_poly.pdbx_seq_one_letter_code
_entity_poly.pdbx_strand_id
1 'polypeptide(L)'
;MPVHDPPQDDPVGPYSRLSHTQADMHRRCPRMWWNRYELGLLGGNPPIFGMGHSVEDALCRVMRDSPVLIFPDDASETFDSPLMDVVHNHAGRDLDPIQRPSTLPAADWPGPNLPTRPENEWPSSRAELEQWALARAELHFPREWASEREKWEADGNRVGDWDEFETEKLESIHEMVRAGIRFHLDEVEACIAAGGGPHLTEFRAGGERPQWPAPDGFPYDHSDPHPAARKDGGVTWCEAWELARPWFCDPDASDFSMTAVHPEGWLQGEYDLVYRWTGEVRIFDVKASSGTSDYSFGYPDQMAAYAYLWWVTHDRKEMVAAEEIWYLGVPARKPMRVPDEAAMLRLEGRLHDVFERIKEPDVLDEDDFPPEPEQVRIFAPGGEPSGKPALHPDTRCEHCEYAAVCPGSPFRVELANGGEAANPLLVQTTIECTAIADINPWKDIRGMVRDPRMELQWPKNEVEALEFFLDFDNGEWVAIVVKQEGFVQPDWLVQGAMVRLCNVIPAAGYKKHLGNHTRIDVGGRGSIEPAPTSQATDTPPAEVQQQRWNIRGRLFNFEHKEYSDGGGKWGVRLVDATGVIGFQLWNRSKVREMLLAYTPERGHDVLVAGATTKDQYGTLLIEGKATWALTTRFVPDE
;
A
#
# COMPACT_ATOMS: atom_id res chain seq x y z
N MET A 1 0.39 7.07 -30.32
CA MET A 1 0.35 5.63 -30.03
C MET A 1 0.25 5.51 -28.54
N PRO A 2 -0.52 4.57 -28.02
CA PRO A 2 -0.54 4.32 -26.58
C PRO A 2 0.89 4.00 -26.15
N VAL A 3 1.30 4.62 -25.06
CA VAL A 3 2.70 4.65 -24.73
C VAL A 3 3.12 3.37 -24.03
N HIS A 4 2.38 2.87 -23.12
CA HIS A 4 2.59 1.54 -22.53
C HIS A 4 1.37 1.05 -21.76
N ASP A 5 1.01 -0.20 -22.02
CA ASP A 5 0.29 -0.99 -21.04
C ASP A 5 1.32 -1.67 -20.12
N PRO A 6 1.10 -1.69 -18.82
CA PRO A 6 1.97 -2.47 -17.93
C PRO A 6 1.97 -3.93 -18.38
N PRO A 7 3.09 -4.66 -18.23
CA PRO A 7 3.15 -6.07 -18.56
C PRO A 7 2.02 -6.82 -17.85
N GLN A 8 1.19 -7.57 -18.59
CA GLN A 8 0.00 -8.23 -18.05
C GLN A 8 0.29 -9.38 -17.08
N ASP A 9 1.51 -9.90 -17.09
CA ASP A 9 1.92 -11.07 -16.30
C ASP A 9 2.80 -10.70 -15.09
N ASP A 10 2.80 -9.43 -14.67
CA ASP A 10 3.69 -8.98 -13.61
C ASP A 10 3.17 -9.39 -12.23
N PRO A 11 3.97 -10.06 -11.39
CA PRO A 11 3.57 -10.37 -10.04
C PRO A 11 3.34 -9.06 -9.25
N VAL A 12 2.15 -8.92 -8.71
CA VAL A 12 1.80 -7.77 -7.88
C VAL A 12 2.44 -7.94 -6.50
N GLY A 13 3.47 -7.16 -6.22
CA GLY A 13 4.12 -7.18 -4.92
C GLY A 13 5.23 -6.12 -4.81
N PRO A 14 5.74 -5.86 -3.59
CA PRO A 14 6.74 -4.82 -3.36
C PRO A 14 8.07 -5.06 -4.09
N TYR A 15 8.32 -6.30 -4.52
CA TYR A 15 9.55 -6.70 -5.21
C TYR A 15 9.44 -6.67 -6.72
N SER A 16 8.25 -6.60 -7.29
CA SER A 16 8.05 -6.59 -8.74
C SER A 16 8.31 -5.24 -9.37
N ARG A 17 8.13 -4.15 -8.60
CA ARG A 17 8.33 -2.78 -9.07
C ARG A 17 8.86 -1.90 -7.96
N LEU A 18 9.79 -1.02 -8.32
CA LEU A 18 10.28 0.04 -7.46
C LEU A 18 9.37 1.27 -7.59
N SER A 19 9.02 1.92 -6.49
CA SER A 19 8.48 3.28 -6.49
C SER A 19 9.51 4.26 -5.93
N HIS A 20 9.33 5.56 -6.21
CA HIS A 20 10.18 6.59 -5.59
C HIS A 20 10.12 6.52 -4.05
N THR A 21 8.95 6.27 -3.47
CA THR A 21 8.79 6.13 -2.01
C THR A 21 9.64 5.00 -1.45
N GLN A 22 9.72 3.86 -2.14
CA GLN A 22 10.59 2.75 -1.74
C GLN A 22 12.07 3.14 -1.86
N ALA A 23 12.46 3.78 -2.97
CA ALA A 23 13.84 4.23 -3.19
C ALA A 23 14.27 5.28 -2.15
N ASP A 24 13.39 6.23 -1.82
CA ASP A 24 13.66 7.24 -0.78
C ASP A 24 13.78 6.60 0.61
N MET A 25 12.90 5.65 0.94
CA MET A 25 12.99 4.92 2.20
C MET A 25 14.28 4.13 2.32
N HIS A 26 14.68 3.40 1.25
CA HIS A 26 15.95 2.68 1.19
C HIS A 26 17.15 3.64 1.35
N ARG A 27 17.14 4.79 0.67
CA ARG A 27 18.17 5.83 0.79
C ARG A 27 18.27 6.38 2.21
N ARG A 28 17.12 6.66 2.84
CA ARG A 28 17.06 7.20 4.21
C ARG A 28 17.61 6.22 5.25
N CYS A 29 17.32 4.95 5.10
CA CYS A 29 17.90 3.84 5.85
C CYS A 29 17.50 2.51 5.20
N PRO A 30 18.44 1.72 4.67
CA PRO A 30 18.11 0.43 4.06
C PRO A 30 17.29 -0.49 4.98
N ARG A 31 17.58 -0.49 6.30
CA ARG A 31 16.83 -1.26 7.29
C ARG A 31 15.36 -0.82 7.43
N MET A 32 15.03 0.44 7.19
CA MET A 32 13.62 0.88 7.18
C MET A 32 12.85 0.21 6.04
N TRP A 33 13.46 0.16 4.85
CA TRP A 33 12.89 -0.54 3.71
C TRP A 33 12.68 -2.03 4.03
N TRP A 34 13.72 -2.71 4.54
CA TRP A 34 13.67 -4.10 4.96
C TRP A 34 12.52 -4.38 5.95
N ASN A 35 12.45 -3.60 7.02
CA ASN A 35 11.39 -3.76 8.02
C ASN A 35 10.00 -3.62 7.42
N ARG A 36 9.80 -2.64 6.52
CA ARG A 36 8.49 -2.35 5.95
C ARG A 36 8.08 -3.38 4.90
N TYR A 37 8.93 -3.66 3.95
CA TYR A 37 8.58 -4.41 2.76
C TYR A 37 8.94 -5.89 2.87
N GLU A 38 10.11 -6.24 3.36
CA GLU A 38 10.51 -7.64 3.53
C GLU A 38 9.84 -8.27 4.75
N LEU A 39 9.94 -7.65 5.92
CA LEU A 39 9.31 -8.16 7.12
C LEU A 39 7.81 -7.83 7.20
N GLY A 40 7.29 -6.99 6.32
CA GLY A 40 5.89 -6.59 6.29
C GLY A 40 5.42 -5.90 7.56
N LEU A 41 6.29 -5.12 8.21
CA LEU A 41 5.93 -4.32 9.37
C LEU A 41 5.30 -3.01 8.90
N LEU A 42 3.98 -2.97 8.90
CA LEU A 42 3.28 -1.74 8.55
C LEU A 42 3.52 -0.68 9.62
N GLY A 43 3.85 0.52 9.16
CA GLY A 43 4.00 1.70 10.00
C GLY A 43 2.70 2.11 10.68
N GLY A 44 2.81 2.99 11.67
CA GLY A 44 1.63 3.67 12.21
C GLY A 44 0.95 4.52 11.16
N ASN A 45 -0.37 4.54 11.15
CA ASN A 45 -1.17 5.37 10.27
C ASN A 45 -1.76 6.56 11.06
N PRO A 46 -1.05 7.71 11.14
CA PRO A 46 -1.57 8.90 11.81
C PRO A 46 -2.56 9.65 10.90
N PRO A 47 -3.51 10.45 11.47
CA PRO A 47 -4.49 11.22 10.71
C PRO A 47 -3.88 12.17 9.66
N ILE A 48 -2.63 12.58 9.84
CA ILE A 48 -1.93 13.47 8.89
C ILE A 48 -1.78 12.87 7.48
N PHE A 49 -1.79 11.54 7.34
CA PHE A 49 -1.78 10.91 6.01
C PHE A 49 -3.13 11.09 5.30
N GLY A 50 -4.23 10.87 6.01
CA GLY A 50 -5.56 11.14 5.49
C GLY A 50 -5.78 12.63 5.14
N MET A 51 -5.13 13.55 5.87
CA MET A 51 -5.12 14.97 5.50
C MET A 51 -4.52 15.19 4.09
N GLY A 52 -3.37 14.58 3.82
CA GLY A 52 -2.72 14.70 2.52
C GLY A 52 -3.64 14.26 1.37
N HIS A 53 -4.19 13.05 1.50
CA HIS A 53 -5.11 12.50 0.51
C HIS A 53 -6.39 13.35 0.36
N SER A 54 -7.02 13.76 1.46
CA SER A 54 -8.26 14.55 1.39
C SER A 54 -8.07 15.90 0.69
N VAL A 55 -6.93 16.55 0.92
CA VAL A 55 -6.60 17.84 0.25
C VAL A 55 -6.39 17.61 -1.24
N GLU A 56 -5.61 16.61 -1.62
CA GLU A 56 -5.33 16.29 -3.01
C GLU A 56 -6.59 15.87 -3.75
N ASP A 57 -7.36 14.92 -3.20
CA ASP A 57 -8.60 14.43 -3.82
C ASP A 57 -9.64 15.55 -3.99
N ALA A 58 -9.81 16.42 -2.98
CA ALA A 58 -10.70 17.58 -3.08
C ALA A 58 -10.26 18.53 -4.19
N LEU A 59 -8.96 18.81 -4.31
CA LEU A 59 -8.42 19.65 -5.39
C LEU A 59 -8.64 19.02 -6.76
N CYS A 60 -8.34 17.73 -6.91
CA CYS A 60 -8.57 17.00 -8.14
C CYS A 60 -10.03 17.06 -8.58
N ARG A 61 -10.98 16.89 -7.67
CA ARG A 61 -12.41 17.01 -7.99
C ARG A 61 -12.79 18.41 -8.43
N VAL A 62 -12.38 19.44 -7.69
CA VAL A 62 -12.65 20.83 -8.05
C VAL A 62 -12.09 21.15 -9.45
N MET A 63 -10.88 20.74 -9.76
CA MET A 63 -10.24 21.02 -11.05
C MET A 63 -10.92 20.27 -12.21
N ARG A 64 -11.60 19.18 -11.92
CA ARG A 64 -12.39 18.44 -12.93
C ARG A 64 -13.79 18.98 -13.14
N ASP A 65 -14.35 19.68 -12.17
CA ASP A 65 -15.65 20.31 -12.33
C ASP A 65 -15.57 21.43 -13.37
N SER A 66 -16.67 21.63 -14.09
CA SER A 66 -16.79 22.68 -15.08
C SER A 66 -17.67 23.83 -14.57
N PRO A 67 -17.21 25.08 -14.63
CA PRO A 67 -17.98 26.22 -14.15
C PRO A 67 -19.24 26.50 -14.99
N VAL A 68 -19.35 25.91 -16.17
CA VAL A 68 -20.49 26.09 -17.07
C VAL A 68 -21.53 24.98 -16.98
N LEU A 69 -21.24 23.89 -16.29
CA LEU A 69 -22.14 22.75 -16.16
C LEU A 69 -22.93 22.78 -14.85
N ILE A 70 -24.10 22.17 -14.86
CA ILE A 70 -24.93 21.96 -13.68
C ILE A 70 -24.69 20.52 -13.23
N PHE A 71 -24.07 20.35 -12.07
CA PHE A 71 -23.86 19.05 -11.47
C PHE A 71 -25.08 18.61 -10.65
N PRO A 72 -25.28 17.31 -10.43
CA PRO A 72 -26.41 16.80 -9.66
C PRO A 72 -26.51 17.37 -8.24
N ASP A 73 -25.40 17.64 -7.60
CA ASP A 73 -25.33 18.24 -6.27
C ASP A 73 -25.82 19.70 -6.23
N ASP A 74 -25.71 20.43 -7.35
CA ASP A 74 -26.29 21.78 -7.47
C ASP A 74 -27.84 21.76 -7.44
N ALA A 75 -28.44 20.63 -7.80
CA ALA A 75 -29.87 20.50 -7.97
C ALA A 75 -30.54 19.59 -6.94
N SER A 76 -29.81 18.63 -6.38
CA SER A 76 -30.39 17.52 -5.62
C SER A 76 -30.20 17.61 -4.12
N GLU A 77 -29.35 18.49 -3.64
CA GLU A 77 -29.16 18.66 -2.20
C GLU A 77 -28.45 17.49 -1.48
N THR A 78 -28.13 16.38 -2.15
CA THR A 78 -27.54 15.20 -1.50
C THR A 78 -26.30 14.68 -2.22
N PHE A 79 -25.25 14.45 -1.46
CA PHE A 79 -24.03 13.78 -1.92
C PHE A 79 -24.22 12.30 -2.28
N ASP A 80 -25.30 11.70 -1.83
CA ASP A 80 -25.62 10.27 -2.01
C ASP A 80 -26.36 9.96 -3.32
N SER A 81 -26.40 10.89 -4.25
CA SER A 81 -27.00 10.66 -5.55
C SER A 81 -26.15 9.69 -6.38
N PRO A 82 -26.70 8.61 -6.94
CA PRO A 82 -25.99 7.69 -7.84
C PRO A 82 -25.37 8.40 -9.04
N LEU A 83 -25.99 9.48 -9.53
CA LEU A 83 -25.46 10.30 -10.61
C LEU A 83 -24.21 11.07 -10.17
N MET A 84 -24.24 11.58 -8.95
CA MET A 84 -23.11 12.26 -8.34
C MET A 84 -21.90 11.34 -8.24
N ASP A 85 -22.08 10.11 -7.76
CA ASP A 85 -21.02 9.11 -7.67
C ASP A 85 -20.41 8.79 -9.03
N VAL A 86 -21.23 8.68 -10.08
CA VAL A 86 -20.75 8.46 -11.44
C VAL A 86 -19.90 9.63 -11.92
N VAL A 87 -20.39 10.85 -11.77
CA VAL A 87 -19.66 12.06 -12.21
C VAL A 87 -18.34 12.20 -11.46
N HIS A 88 -18.34 11.98 -10.15
CA HIS A 88 -17.12 12.15 -9.35
C HIS A 88 -16.13 11.00 -9.48
N ASN A 89 -16.56 9.77 -9.71
CA ASN A 89 -15.65 8.67 -9.99
C ASN A 89 -14.81 8.94 -11.22
N HIS A 90 -15.41 9.55 -12.25
CA HIS A 90 -14.66 9.96 -13.43
C HIS A 90 -13.90 11.27 -13.28
N ALA A 91 -14.25 12.10 -12.34
CA ALA A 91 -13.44 13.22 -11.93
C ALA A 91 -12.25 12.77 -11.07
N GLY A 92 -12.35 11.62 -10.40
CA GLY A 92 -11.34 11.04 -9.55
C GLY A 92 -10.33 10.17 -10.29
N ARG A 93 -10.24 8.95 -9.87
CA ARG A 93 -9.17 8.01 -10.25
C ARG A 93 -9.64 6.85 -11.13
N ASP A 94 -10.94 6.71 -11.34
CA ASP A 94 -11.51 5.64 -12.16
C ASP A 94 -11.78 6.16 -13.57
N LEU A 95 -11.06 5.64 -14.53
CA LEU A 95 -11.01 6.14 -15.90
C LEU A 95 -11.80 5.28 -16.90
N ASP A 96 -12.60 4.35 -16.41
CA ASP A 96 -13.52 3.61 -17.26
C ASP A 96 -14.57 4.55 -17.86
N PRO A 97 -15.01 4.33 -19.09
CA PRO A 97 -16.05 5.12 -19.73
C PRO A 97 -17.30 5.22 -18.85
N ILE A 98 -17.88 6.40 -18.72
CA ILE A 98 -19.08 6.60 -17.92
C ILE A 98 -20.19 5.68 -18.40
N GLN A 99 -20.50 4.71 -17.57
CA GLN A 99 -21.62 3.83 -17.78
C GLN A 99 -22.75 4.20 -16.80
N ARG A 100 -23.98 4.12 -17.29
CA ARG A 100 -25.12 4.31 -16.40
C ARG A 100 -25.08 3.28 -15.27
N PRO A 101 -25.06 3.71 -13.99
CA PRO A 101 -25.14 2.79 -12.87
C PRO A 101 -26.40 1.93 -12.97
N SER A 102 -26.31 0.65 -12.66
CA SER A 102 -27.47 -0.25 -12.69
C SER A 102 -28.59 0.18 -11.72
N THR A 103 -28.22 0.93 -10.68
CA THR A 103 -29.15 1.48 -9.68
C THR A 103 -29.86 2.74 -10.14
N LEU A 104 -29.36 3.43 -11.18
CA LEU A 104 -29.95 4.67 -11.71
C LEU A 104 -30.94 4.32 -12.82
N PRO A 105 -32.25 4.71 -12.73
CA PRO A 105 -33.20 4.53 -13.80
C PRO A 105 -32.73 5.21 -15.10
N ALA A 106 -33.04 4.61 -16.24
CA ALA A 106 -32.66 5.16 -17.54
C ALA A 106 -33.25 6.55 -17.80
N ALA A 107 -34.41 6.85 -17.21
CA ALA A 107 -35.06 8.17 -17.31
C ALA A 107 -34.32 9.28 -16.56
N ASP A 108 -33.56 8.90 -15.53
CA ASP A 108 -32.82 9.84 -14.67
C ASP A 108 -31.35 9.98 -15.10
N TRP A 109 -30.92 9.22 -16.10
CA TRP A 109 -29.58 9.28 -16.63
C TRP A 109 -29.46 10.39 -17.71
N PRO A 110 -28.71 11.47 -17.46
CA PRO A 110 -28.59 12.57 -18.40
C PRO A 110 -27.77 12.20 -19.66
N GLY A 111 -27.22 10.98 -19.69
CA GLY A 111 -26.26 10.61 -20.72
C GLY A 111 -24.87 11.21 -20.47
N PRO A 112 -24.02 11.28 -21.49
CA PRO A 112 -22.68 11.84 -21.37
C PRO A 112 -22.66 13.39 -21.24
N ASN A 113 -23.82 14.07 -21.35
CA ASN A 113 -23.90 15.52 -21.33
C ASN A 113 -24.68 16.03 -20.11
N LEU A 114 -24.05 16.81 -19.26
CA LEU A 114 -24.72 17.55 -18.20
C LEU A 114 -25.39 18.82 -18.75
N PRO A 115 -26.47 19.32 -18.08
CA PRO A 115 -27.08 20.59 -18.43
C PRO A 115 -26.09 21.76 -18.28
N THR A 116 -26.21 22.74 -19.16
CA THR A 116 -25.36 23.93 -19.12
C THR A 116 -26.04 25.08 -18.34
N ARG A 117 -25.28 25.76 -17.49
CA ARG A 117 -25.74 27.00 -16.83
C ARG A 117 -26.02 28.09 -17.85
N PRO A 118 -26.95 29.00 -17.59
CA PRO A 118 -27.12 30.22 -18.39
C PRO A 118 -25.80 31.03 -18.46
N GLU A 119 -25.43 31.51 -19.64
CA GLU A 119 -24.16 32.24 -19.82
C GLU A 119 -23.97 33.43 -18.87
N ASN A 120 -25.06 34.09 -18.46
CA ASN A 120 -25.00 35.20 -17.52
C ASN A 120 -24.66 34.79 -16.06
N GLU A 121 -24.61 33.49 -15.80
CA GLU A 121 -24.19 32.92 -14.50
C GLU A 121 -22.75 32.41 -14.54
N TRP A 122 -22.10 32.45 -15.70
CA TRP A 122 -20.74 31.97 -15.84
C TRP A 122 -19.75 32.95 -15.20
N PRO A 123 -18.74 32.45 -14.45
CA PRO A 123 -17.67 33.28 -13.96
C PRO A 123 -16.98 34.06 -15.08
N SER A 124 -16.92 35.40 -14.92
CA SER A 124 -16.37 36.33 -15.90
C SER A 124 -15.08 37.00 -15.43
N SER A 125 -14.64 36.69 -14.23
CA SER A 125 -13.43 37.21 -13.60
C SER A 125 -12.75 36.16 -12.73
N ARG A 126 -11.45 36.38 -12.39
CA ARG A 126 -10.72 35.57 -11.45
C ARG A 126 -11.46 35.41 -10.12
N ALA A 127 -11.99 36.51 -9.59
CA ALA A 127 -12.66 36.48 -8.30
C ALA A 127 -13.95 35.65 -8.31
N GLU A 128 -14.73 35.74 -9.39
CA GLU A 128 -15.95 34.93 -9.53
C GLU A 128 -15.61 33.44 -9.74
N LEU A 129 -14.55 33.12 -10.51
CA LEU A 129 -14.10 31.75 -10.71
C LEU A 129 -13.51 31.18 -9.42
N GLU A 130 -12.75 31.97 -8.64
CA GLU A 130 -12.26 31.56 -7.32
C GLU A 130 -13.43 31.26 -6.37
N GLN A 131 -14.44 32.15 -6.33
CA GLN A 131 -15.64 31.95 -5.52
C GLN A 131 -16.38 30.67 -5.89
N TRP A 132 -16.55 30.42 -7.20
CA TRP A 132 -17.16 29.17 -7.68
C TRP A 132 -16.34 27.94 -7.28
N ALA A 133 -15.03 27.97 -7.50
CA ALA A 133 -14.15 26.82 -7.17
C ALA A 133 -14.11 26.54 -5.67
N LEU A 134 -14.14 27.58 -4.83
CA LEU A 134 -14.22 27.43 -3.37
C LEU A 134 -15.57 26.83 -2.94
N ALA A 135 -16.68 27.22 -3.58
CA ALA A 135 -17.96 26.59 -3.31
C ALA A 135 -17.97 25.10 -3.70
N ARG A 136 -17.29 24.74 -4.81
CA ARG A 136 -17.11 23.31 -5.17
C ARG A 136 -16.26 22.58 -4.12
N ALA A 137 -15.21 23.19 -3.62
CA ALA A 137 -14.38 22.60 -2.57
C ALA A 137 -15.16 22.37 -1.26
N GLU A 138 -16.08 23.28 -0.90
CA GLU A 138 -16.95 23.12 0.26
C GLU A 138 -17.90 21.92 0.13
N LEU A 139 -18.21 21.48 -1.09
CA LEU A 139 -18.98 20.28 -1.35
C LEU A 139 -18.12 19.01 -1.33
N HIS A 140 -16.94 19.05 -1.95
CA HIS A 140 -16.09 17.85 -2.11
C HIS A 140 -15.29 17.50 -0.86
N PHE A 141 -14.67 18.49 -0.23
CA PHE A 141 -13.75 18.24 0.88
C PHE A 141 -14.38 17.47 2.05
N PRO A 142 -15.60 17.77 2.55
CA PRO A 142 -16.19 17.02 3.64
C PRO A 142 -16.39 15.53 3.31
N ARG A 143 -16.65 15.21 2.04
CA ARG A 143 -16.81 13.83 1.58
C ARG A 143 -15.47 13.08 1.59
N GLU A 144 -14.43 13.71 1.04
CA GLU A 144 -13.09 13.10 1.02
C GLU A 144 -12.54 12.96 2.45
N TRP A 145 -12.76 13.96 3.30
CA TRP A 145 -12.39 13.93 4.70
C TRP A 145 -13.07 12.79 5.46
N ALA A 146 -14.36 12.61 5.27
CA ALA A 146 -15.13 11.52 5.88
C ALA A 146 -14.65 10.14 5.37
N SER A 147 -14.38 10.01 4.08
CA SER A 147 -13.86 8.78 3.48
C SER A 147 -12.50 8.39 4.05
N GLU A 148 -11.58 9.35 4.19
CA GLU A 148 -10.27 9.11 4.78
C GLU A 148 -10.37 8.77 6.28
N ARG A 149 -11.30 9.42 7.00
CA ARG A 149 -11.60 9.05 8.39
C ARG A 149 -12.09 7.62 8.51
N GLU A 150 -13.03 7.19 7.67
CA GLU A 150 -13.53 5.80 7.67
C GLU A 150 -12.41 4.80 7.39
N LYS A 151 -11.54 5.08 6.42
CA LYS A 151 -10.34 4.26 6.13
C LYS A 151 -9.42 4.19 7.35
N TRP A 152 -9.17 5.32 7.99
CA TRP A 152 -8.33 5.39 9.18
C TRP A 152 -8.95 4.65 10.37
N GLU A 153 -10.25 4.81 10.64
CA GLU A 153 -10.97 4.09 11.70
C GLU A 153 -10.97 2.57 11.48
N ALA A 154 -11.00 2.12 10.24
CA ALA A 154 -10.94 0.71 9.87
C ALA A 154 -9.51 0.13 9.95
N ASP A 155 -8.47 0.97 9.94
CA ASP A 155 -7.08 0.53 9.97
C ASP A 155 -6.67 0.08 11.38
N GLY A 156 -6.25 -1.17 11.50
CA GLY A 156 -5.70 -1.73 12.74
C GLY A 156 -4.35 -1.11 13.17
N ASN A 157 -3.69 -0.38 12.28
CA ASN A 157 -2.40 0.27 12.54
C ASN A 157 -2.54 1.78 12.83
N ARG A 158 -3.76 2.28 12.99
CA ARG A 158 -3.98 3.70 13.28
C ARG A 158 -3.28 4.11 14.58
N VAL A 159 -2.74 5.33 14.59
CA VAL A 159 -2.11 5.96 15.75
C VAL A 159 -2.60 7.39 15.89
N GLY A 160 -2.67 7.88 17.12
CA GLY A 160 -3.21 9.22 17.44
C GLY A 160 -4.72 9.24 17.57
N ASP A 161 -5.29 10.42 17.57
CA ASP A 161 -6.72 10.68 17.72
C ASP A 161 -7.18 11.58 16.57
N TRP A 162 -8.19 11.13 15.81
CA TRP A 162 -8.69 11.88 14.65
C TRP A 162 -9.44 13.14 15.06
N ASP A 163 -10.25 13.08 16.13
CA ASP A 163 -11.05 14.23 16.58
C ASP A 163 -10.16 15.34 17.14
N GLU A 164 -9.08 14.98 17.85
CA GLU A 164 -8.08 15.92 18.31
C GLU A 164 -7.35 16.56 17.12
N PHE A 165 -6.90 15.76 16.17
CA PHE A 165 -6.24 16.23 14.96
C PHE A 165 -7.14 17.15 14.13
N GLU A 166 -8.41 16.78 13.92
CA GLU A 166 -9.39 17.58 13.22
C GLU A 166 -9.60 18.92 13.91
N THR A 167 -9.80 18.93 15.22
CA THR A 167 -9.97 20.15 16.02
C THR A 167 -8.79 21.12 15.84
N GLU A 168 -7.58 20.60 15.79
CA GLU A 168 -6.37 21.42 15.66
C GLU A 168 -6.08 21.88 14.23
N LYS A 169 -6.43 21.09 13.22
CA LYS A 169 -5.90 21.25 11.87
C LYS A 169 -6.93 21.65 10.82
N LEU A 170 -8.22 21.45 11.05
CA LEU A 170 -9.26 21.63 10.02
C LEU A 170 -9.21 22.99 9.32
N GLU A 171 -9.03 24.09 10.08
CA GLU A 171 -8.93 25.43 9.49
C GLU A 171 -7.70 25.54 8.56
N SER A 172 -6.55 25.01 8.99
CA SER A 172 -5.34 25.02 8.16
C SER A 172 -5.47 24.13 6.92
N ILE A 173 -6.25 23.06 7.01
CA ILE A 173 -6.53 22.17 5.87
C ILE A 173 -7.38 22.87 4.83
N HIS A 174 -8.41 23.61 5.25
CA HIS A 174 -9.20 24.45 4.34
C HIS A 174 -8.34 25.51 3.64
N GLU A 175 -7.38 26.12 4.36
CA GLU A 175 -6.44 27.06 3.74
C GLU A 175 -5.53 26.38 2.70
N MET A 176 -5.13 25.12 2.92
CA MET A 176 -4.38 24.35 1.93
C MET A 176 -5.18 24.13 0.65
N VAL A 177 -6.45 23.74 0.75
CA VAL A 177 -7.33 23.60 -0.41
C VAL A 177 -7.47 24.94 -1.15
N ARG A 178 -7.68 26.04 -0.43
CA ARG A 178 -7.73 27.39 -1.03
C ARG A 178 -6.44 27.76 -1.75
N ALA A 179 -5.28 27.41 -1.18
CA ALA A 179 -3.99 27.67 -1.81
C ALA A 179 -3.83 26.89 -3.12
N GLY A 180 -4.20 25.61 -3.15
CA GLY A 180 -4.17 24.78 -4.36
C GLY A 180 -5.08 25.34 -5.47
N ILE A 181 -6.31 25.78 -5.12
CA ILE A 181 -7.22 26.43 -6.06
C ILE A 181 -6.59 27.70 -6.64
N ARG A 182 -5.97 28.55 -5.80
CA ARG A 182 -5.31 29.77 -6.26
C ARG A 182 -4.14 29.49 -7.20
N PHE A 183 -3.36 28.46 -6.93
CA PHE A 183 -2.27 28.05 -7.82
C PHE A 183 -2.79 27.57 -9.18
N HIS A 184 -3.90 26.83 -9.18
CA HIS A 184 -4.55 26.46 -10.44
C HIS A 184 -5.11 27.70 -11.18
N LEU A 185 -5.69 28.67 -10.46
CA LEU A 185 -6.15 29.93 -11.05
C LEU A 185 -5.02 30.76 -11.66
N ASP A 186 -3.79 30.67 -11.15
CA ASP A 186 -2.62 31.28 -11.78
C ASP A 186 -2.33 30.67 -13.15
N GLU A 187 -2.51 29.35 -13.29
CA GLU A 187 -2.41 28.65 -14.59
C GLU A 187 -3.53 29.08 -15.55
N VAL A 188 -4.76 29.21 -15.05
CA VAL A 188 -5.91 29.70 -15.84
C VAL A 188 -5.67 31.15 -16.33
N GLU A 189 -5.19 32.03 -15.47
CA GLU A 189 -4.86 33.41 -15.83
C GLU A 189 -3.72 33.48 -16.85
N ALA A 190 -2.69 32.63 -16.68
CA ALA A 190 -1.61 32.52 -17.65
C ALA A 190 -2.13 32.00 -19.02
N CYS A 191 -3.08 31.09 -19.02
CA CYS A 191 -3.74 30.61 -20.24
C CYS A 191 -4.49 31.74 -20.96
N ILE A 192 -5.24 32.56 -20.23
CA ILE A 192 -5.90 33.76 -20.81
C ILE A 192 -4.85 34.69 -21.41
N ALA A 193 -3.80 35.02 -20.65
CA ALA A 193 -2.73 35.92 -21.11
C ALA A 193 -2.01 35.39 -22.37
N ALA A 194 -1.89 34.06 -22.51
CA ALA A 194 -1.35 33.41 -23.71
C ALA A 194 -2.37 33.28 -24.86
N GLY A 195 -3.60 33.76 -24.69
CA GLY A 195 -4.63 33.64 -25.72
C GLY A 195 -5.18 32.24 -25.90
N GLY A 196 -5.14 31.39 -24.86
CA GLY A 196 -5.66 30.01 -24.84
C GLY A 196 -4.66 28.93 -25.28
N GLY A 197 -3.47 29.31 -25.70
CA GLY A 197 -2.45 28.39 -26.16
C GLY A 197 -2.75 27.71 -27.50
N PRO A 198 -1.98 26.69 -27.89
CA PRO A 198 -2.10 26.03 -29.20
C PRO A 198 -3.40 25.23 -29.36
N HIS A 199 -4.05 24.81 -28.28
CA HIS A 199 -5.21 23.93 -28.29
C HIS A 199 -6.56 24.66 -28.39
N LEU A 200 -6.59 26.00 -28.36
CA LEU A 200 -7.83 26.79 -28.40
C LEU A 200 -8.69 26.47 -29.61
N THR A 201 -8.08 26.33 -30.79
CA THR A 201 -8.82 26.06 -32.03
C THR A 201 -9.50 24.69 -31.98
N GLU A 202 -8.82 23.68 -31.49
CA GLU A 202 -9.35 22.34 -31.27
C GLU A 202 -10.48 22.35 -30.24
N PHE A 203 -10.26 22.98 -29.09
CA PHE A 203 -11.25 23.13 -28.03
C PHE A 203 -12.56 23.76 -28.57
N ARG A 204 -12.45 24.77 -29.40
CA ARG A 204 -13.62 25.44 -29.99
C ARG A 204 -14.29 24.66 -31.12
N ALA A 205 -13.56 23.74 -31.75
CA ALA A 205 -14.08 22.92 -32.84
C ALA A 205 -14.74 21.62 -32.36
N GLY A 206 -14.31 21.11 -31.19
CA GLY A 206 -14.61 19.76 -30.74
C GLY A 206 -13.77 18.71 -31.47
N GLY A 207 -13.73 17.48 -30.99
CA GLY A 207 -12.98 16.39 -31.60
C GLY A 207 -13.01 15.11 -30.76
N GLU A 208 -12.66 13.98 -31.34
CA GLU A 208 -12.76 12.67 -30.71
C GLU A 208 -11.74 12.45 -29.58
N ARG A 209 -10.62 13.16 -29.55
CA ARG A 209 -9.60 13.04 -28.52
C ARG A 209 -8.81 14.34 -28.41
N PRO A 210 -9.39 15.36 -27.79
CA PRO A 210 -8.75 16.65 -27.70
C PRO A 210 -7.45 16.61 -26.90
N GLN A 211 -6.50 17.49 -27.26
CA GLN A 211 -5.25 17.65 -26.51
C GLN A 211 -5.43 18.42 -25.20
N TRP A 212 -6.56 19.08 -25.00
CA TRP A 212 -6.97 19.66 -23.75
C TRP A 212 -7.59 18.58 -22.85
N PRO A 213 -7.47 18.67 -21.50
CA PRO A 213 -7.87 17.59 -20.61
C PRO A 213 -9.39 17.49 -20.45
N ALA A 214 -10.03 16.86 -21.38
CA ALA A 214 -11.37 16.37 -21.21
C ALA A 214 -11.28 14.87 -20.96
N PRO A 215 -11.53 14.43 -19.73
CA PRO A 215 -11.44 13.02 -19.40
C PRO A 215 -12.47 12.22 -20.21
N ASP A 216 -12.05 11.06 -20.71
CA ASP A 216 -12.99 10.11 -21.28
C ASP A 216 -14.13 9.88 -20.30
N GLY A 217 -15.33 9.89 -20.83
CA GLY A 217 -16.52 9.71 -20.03
C GLY A 217 -16.88 10.89 -19.14
N PHE A 218 -16.15 12.01 -19.16
CA PHE A 218 -16.64 13.22 -18.52
C PHE A 218 -18.00 13.60 -19.11
N PRO A 219 -18.93 14.20 -18.34
CA PRO A 219 -20.34 14.28 -18.70
C PRO A 219 -20.65 15.30 -19.79
N TYR A 220 -19.96 15.23 -20.92
CA TYR A 220 -20.29 15.87 -22.19
C TYR A 220 -19.62 15.09 -23.37
N ASP A 221 -20.24 15.16 -24.55
CA ASP A 221 -19.77 14.51 -25.75
C ASP A 221 -18.66 15.33 -26.41
N HIS A 222 -17.47 14.73 -26.56
CA HIS A 222 -16.31 15.38 -27.17
C HIS A 222 -16.45 15.58 -28.68
N SER A 223 -17.39 14.92 -29.34
CA SER A 223 -17.68 15.14 -30.77
C SER A 223 -18.20 16.56 -31.03
N ASP A 224 -18.83 17.16 -30.03
CA ASP A 224 -19.33 18.54 -30.10
C ASP A 224 -18.33 19.52 -29.45
N PRO A 225 -18.35 20.81 -29.82
CA PRO A 225 -17.60 21.83 -29.11
C PRO A 225 -17.98 21.87 -27.63
N HIS A 226 -16.98 22.05 -26.76
CA HIS A 226 -17.24 22.17 -25.32
C HIS A 226 -18.29 23.28 -25.05
N PRO A 227 -19.20 23.09 -24.08
CA PRO A 227 -20.21 24.11 -23.74
C PRO A 227 -19.66 25.50 -23.45
N ALA A 228 -18.43 25.57 -22.86
CA ALA A 228 -17.75 26.84 -22.60
C ALA A 228 -17.16 27.49 -23.89
N ALA A 229 -17.04 26.75 -24.97
CA ALA A 229 -16.34 27.18 -26.19
C ALA A 229 -17.10 28.31 -26.88
N ARG A 230 -16.37 29.37 -27.23
CA ARG A 230 -16.90 30.47 -28.05
C ARG A 230 -16.60 30.27 -29.52
N LYS A 231 -17.44 30.86 -30.36
CA LYS A 231 -17.21 30.80 -31.82
C LYS A 231 -16.04 31.69 -32.25
N ASP A 232 -15.83 32.82 -31.55
CA ASP A 232 -14.80 33.81 -31.86
C ASP A 232 -14.47 34.67 -30.63
N GLY A 233 -13.51 35.55 -30.77
CA GLY A 233 -13.12 36.51 -29.73
C GLY A 233 -11.99 36.01 -28.81
N GLY A 234 -11.70 36.82 -27.79
CA GLY A 234 -10.70 36.48 -26.77
C GLY A 234 -11.13 35.29 -25.91
N VAL A 235 -10.17 34.65 -25.26
CA VAL A 235 -10.41 33.56 -24.34
C VAL A 235 -11.14 34.05 -23.09
N THR A 236 -12.21 33.37 -22.70
CA THR A 236 -12.95 33.65 -21.47
C THR A 236 -12.35 32.92 -20.28
N TRP A 237 -12.75 33.27 -19.07
CA TRP A 237 -12.35 32.57 -17.86
C TRP A 237 -12.80 31.11 -17.85
N CYS A 238 -14.00 30.82 -18.34
CA CYS A 238 -14.51 29.45 -18.44
C CYS A 238 -13.77 28.63 -19.50
N GLU A 239 -13.49 29.20 -20.69
CA GLU A 239 -12.66 28.53 -21.69
C GLU A 239 -11.25 28.22 -21.15
N ALA A 240 -10.64 29.20 -20.47
CA ALA A 240 -9.31 29.04 -19.90
C ALA A 240 -9.27 28.00 -18.75
N TRP A 241 -10.33 27.93 -17.95
CA TRP A 241 -10.46 26.88 -16.94
C TRP A 241 -10.41 25.49 -17.57
N GLU A 242 -11.18 25.27 -18.63
CA GLU A 242 -11.21 23.99 -19.32
C GLU A 242 -9.89 23.67 -20.04
N LEU A 243 -9.31 24.66 -20.71
CA LEU A 243 -8.03 24.49 -21.42
C LEU A 243 -6.86 24.24 -20.46
N ALA A 244 -6.82 24.96 -19.33
CA ALA A 244 -5.76 24.84 -18.34
C ALA A 244 -6.00 23.74 -17.31
N ARG A 245 -7.08 22.96 -17.44
CA ARG A 245 -7.33 21.81 -16.57
C ARG A 245 -6.17 20.83 -16.64
N PRO A 246 -5.62 20.35 -15.51
CA PRO A 246 -4.59 19.32 -15.54
C PRO A 246 -5.18 17.95 -15.85
N TRP A 247 -4.35 17.07 -16.38
CA TRP A 247 -4.56 15.64 -16.31
C TRP A 247 -4.06 15.11 -14.95
N PHE A 248 -4.63 14.00 -14.48
CA PHE A 248 -4.24 13.34 -13.23
C PHE A 248 -3.58 11.99 -13.49
N CYS A 249 -3.15 11.78 -14.70
CA CYS A 249 -2.44 10.61 -15.20
C CYS A 249 -1.68 10.99 -16.46
N ASP A 250 -1.01 10.03 -17.09
CA ASP A 250 -0.48 10.19 -18.43
C ASP A 250 -1.64 10.16 -19.45
N PRO A 251 -1.95 11.27 -20.14
CA PRO A 251 -3.05 11.31 -21.11
C PRO A 251 -2.80 10.51 -22.37
N ASP A 252 -1.57 10.10 -22.64
CA ASP A 252 -1.18 9.33 -23.81
C ASP A 252 -1.16 7.82 -23.53
N ALA A 253 -1.33 7.41 -22.28
CA ALA A 253 -1.54 6.02 -21.90
C ALA A 253 -2.87 5.48 -22.46
N SER A 254 -2.89 4.23 -22.92
CA SER A 254 -4.04 3.66 -23.64
C SER A 254 -5.31 3.52 -22.80
N ASP A 255 -5.15 3.36 -21.49
CA ASP A 255 -6.22 3.11 -20.53
C ASP A 255 -6.37 4.22 -19.49
N PHE A 256 -5.66 5.33 -19.65
CA PHE A 256 -5.57 6.42 -18.67
C PHE A 256 -5.17 5.92 -17.28
N SER A 257 -4.33 4.90 -17.21
CA SER A 257 -3.86 4.36 -15.93
C SER A 257 -3.27 5.45 -15.05
N MET A 258 -3.67 5.49 -13.79
CA MET A 258 -3.10 6.39 -12.79
C MET A 258 -1.61 6.14 -12.60
N THR A 259 -1.19 4.88 -12.74
CA THR A 259 0.18 4.46 -12.52
C THR A 259 0.94 4.44 -13.84
N ALA A 260 1.93 5.31 -13.98
CA ALA A 260 2.91 5.23 -15.04
C ALA A 260 3.93 4.13 -14.72
N VAL A 261 4.15 3.21 -15.66
CA VAL A 261 5.05 2.06 -15.47
C VAL A 261 6.16 2.10 -16.51
N HIS A 262 7.40 1.91 -16.06
CA HIS A 262 8.54 1.78 -16.96
C HIS A 262 8.31 0.66 -17.99
N PRO A 263 8.72 0.83 -19.26
CA PRO A 263 8.51 -0.17 -20.32
C PRO A 263 8.97 -1.59 -19.99
N GLU A 264 9.99 -1.71 -19.15
CA GLU A 264 10.50 -3.00 -18.67
C GLU A 264 9.85 -3.46 -17.35
N GLY A 265 8.87 -2.73 -16.84
CA GLY A 265 8.05 -3.12 -15.69
C GLY A 265 8.66 -2.91 -14.30
N TRP A 266 9.91 -2.46 -14.19
CA TRP A 266 10.62 -2.43 -12.91
C TRP A 266 10.44 -1.15 -12.06
N LEU A 267 9.97 -0.04 -12.65
CA LEU A 267 9.74 1.23 -11.96
C LEU A 267 8.32 1.72 -12.21
N GLN A 268 7.71 2.31 -11.20
CA GLN A 268 6.39 2.92 -11.31
C GLN A 268 6.30 4.24 -10.55
N GLY A 269 5.34 5.09 -10.96
CA GLY A 269 5.01 6.35 -10.30
C GLY A 269 3.61 6.83 -10.67
N GLU A 270 3.10 7.78 -9.92
CA GLU A 270 1.82 8.43 -10.16
C GLU A 270 2.04 9.95 -10.23
N TYR A 271 1.42 10.60 -11.22
CA TYR A 271 1.51 12.04 -11.39
C TYR A 271 0.32 12.69 -10.69
N ASP A 272 0.58 13.70 -9.85
CA ASP A 272 -0.51 14.46 -9.23
C ASP A 272 -1.21 15.35 -10.26
N LEU A 273 -0.44 16.20 -10.98
CA LEU A 273 -0.98 17.13 -11.96
C LEU A 273 -0.06 17.18 -13.20
N VAL A 274 -0.64 16.96 -14.38
CA VAL A 274 0.03 17.09 -15.68
C VAL A 274 -0.64 18.19 -16.50
N TYR A 275 0.06 19.29 -16.74
CA TYR A 275 -0.42 20.40 -17.55
C TYR A 275 0.13 20.35 -18.97
N ARG A 276 -0.74 20.54 -19.98
CA ARG A 276 -0.39 20.55 -21.41
C ARG A 276 -0.91 21.76 -22.18
N TRP A 277 -1.60 22.68 -21.53
CA TRP A 277 -2.23 23.82 -22.21
C TRP A 277 -1.26 24.73 -22.96
N THR A 278 0.02 24.71 -22.61
CA THR A 278 1.08 25.43 -23.34
C THR A 278 1.53 24.71 -24.62
N GLY A 279 1.08 23.48 -24.87
CA GLY A 279 1.60 22.56 -25.88
C GLY A 279 2.84 21.81 -25.46
N GLU A 280 3.35 22.05 -24.25
CA GLU A 280 4.46 21.35 -23.64
C GLU A 280 3.99 20.68 -22.35
N VAL A 281 4.63 19.57 -21.97
CA VAL A 281 4.30 18.82 -20.75
C VAL A 281 4.96 19.48 -19.55
N ARG A 282 4.16 19.72 -18.51
CA ARG A 282 4.63 20.20 -17.20
C ARG A 282 4.02 19.35 -16.11
N ILE A 283 4.85 18.85 -15.19
CA ILE A 283 4.43 17.96 -14.10
C ILE A 283 4.53 18.72 -12.79
N PHE A 284 3.44 18.76 -12.03
CA PHE A 284 3.38 19.41 -10.74
C PHE A 284 2.94 18.42 -9.68
N ASP A 285 3.56 18.53 -8.53
CA ASP A 285 3.36 17.64 -7.39
C ASP A 285 2.83 18.44 -6.20
N VAL A 286 1.78 17.95 -5.57
CA VAL A 286 1.06 18.67 -4.51
C VAL A 286 1.48 18.13 -3.15
N LYS A 287 1.87 19.02 -2.24
CA LYS A 287 2.25 18.65 -0.87
C LYS A 287 1.41 19.41 0.14
N ALA A 288 0.52 18.70 0.83
CA ALA A 288 -0.26 19.22 1.95
C ALA A 288 0.65 19.45 3.19
N SER A 289 1.71 20.22 3.00
CA SER A 289 2.73 20.48 4.01
C SER A 289 3.36 21.86 3.84
N SER A 290 4.09 22.31 4.87
CA SER A 290 4.89 23.54 4.78
C SER A 290 6.26 23.36 4.12
N GLY A 291 6.67 22.15 3.80
CA GLY A 291 7.98 21.84 3.24
C GLY A 291 9.14 21.91 4.22
N THR A 292 8.90 22.02 5.52
CA THR A 292 9.97 22.16 6.53
C THR A 292 10.58 20.84 6.98
N SER A 293 9.94 19.73 6.66
CA SER A 293 10.38 18.40 7.08
C SER A 293 11.53 17.87 6.22
N ASP A 294 12.24 16.86 6.74
CA ASP A 294 13.31 16.14 6.05
C ASP A 294 12.83 15.45 4.74
N TYR A 295 11.54 15.20 4.59
CA TYR A 295 10.97 14.68 3.34
C TYR A 295 11.26 15.59 2.14
N SER A 296 11.36 16.92 2.36
CA SER A 296 11.69 17.88 1.30
C SER A 296 13.06 17.64 0.65
N PHE A 297 13.91 16.81 1.26
CA PHE A 297 15.17 16.39 0.66
C PHE A 297 14.97 15.37 -0.48
N GLY A 298 13.97 14.50 -0.38
CA GLY A 298 13.66 13.49 -1.38
C GLY A 298 12.88 14.01 -2.60
N TYR A 299 12.17 15.13 -2.46
CA TYR A 299 11.28 15.62 -3.52
C TYR A 299 11.98 15.97 -4.85
N PRO A 300 13.19 16.52 -4.89
CA PRO A 300 13.89 16.69 -6.15
C PRO A 300 14.15 15.38 -6.90
N ASP A 301 14.46 14.31 -6.19
CA ASP A 301 14.62 12.98 -6.79
C ASP A 301 13.28 12.38 -7.22
N GLN A 302 12.19 12.67 -6.50
CA GLN A 302 10.83 12.30 -6.90
C GLN A 302 10.45 12.94 -8.23
N MET A 303 10.61 14.26 -8.34
CA MET A 303 10.32 14.98 -9.57
C MET A 303 11.18 14.47 -10.73
N ALA A 304 12.48 14.30 -10.49
CA ALA A 304 13.36 13.74 -11.51
C ALA A 304 12.95 12.32 -11.95
N ALA A 305 12.40 11.50 -11.04
CA ALA A 305 11.87 10.18 -11.37
C ALA A 305 10.59 10.28 -12.23
N TYR A 306 9.75 11.29 -11.97
CA TYR A 306 8.57 11.57 -12.80
C TYR A 306 8.95 12.01 -14.22
N ALA A 307 9.90 12.94 -14.35
CA ALA A 307 10.40 13.33 -15.66
C ALA A 307 11.05 12.15 -16.40
N TYR A 308 11.77 11.28 -15.68
CA TYR A 308 12.35 10.07 -16.25
C TYR A 308 11.28 9.09 -16.73
N LEU A 309 10.27 8.79 -15.91
CA LEU A 309 9.14 7.93 -16.30
C LEU A 309 8.43 8.48 -17.52
N TRP A 310 8.11 9.80 -17.54
CA TRP A 310 7.52 10.43 -18.71
C TRP A 310 8.35 10.19 -19.97
N TRP A 311 9.66 10.46 -19.88
CA TRP A 311 10.56 10.33 -21.02
C TRP A 311 10.64 8.90 -21.55
N VAL A 312 10.76 7.89 -20.66
CA VAL A 312 10.89 6.49 -21.11
C VAL A 312 9.56 5.92 -21.63
N THR A 313 8.44 6.31 -21.05
CA THR A 313 7.11 5.89 -21.52
C THR A 313 6.75 6.54 -22.87
N HIS A 314 7.39 7.65 -23.25
CA HIS A 314 7.23 8.33 -24.53
C HIS A 314 8.40 8.05 -25.51
N ASP A 315 8.89 6.80 -25.53
CA ASP A 315 9.95 6.35 -26.44
C ASP A 315 11.23 7.20 -26.38
N ARG A 316 11.47 7.89 -25.27
CA ARG A 316 12.60 8.84 -25.06
C ARG A 316 12.59 10.02 -26.06
N LYS A 317 11.40 10.43 -26.52
CA LYS A 317 11.24 11.51 -27.52
C LYS A 317 10.67 12.79 -26.95
N GLU A 318 9.85 12.71 -25.92
CA GLU A 318 9.21 13.85 -25.27
C GLU A 318 9.82 14.11 -23.90
N MET A 319 10.28 15.33 -23.71
CA MET A 319 10.83 15.80 -22.43
C MET A 319 9.81 16.62 -21.68
N VAL A 320 9.77 16.49 -20.36
CA VAL A 320 9.03 17.42 -19.51
C VAL A 320 9.68 18.81 -19.62
N ALA A 321 8.87 19.85 -19.85
CA ALA A 321 9.36 21.23 -20.01
C ALA A 321 9.56 21.96 -18.69
N ALA A 322 8.75 21.64 -17.67
CA ALA A 322 8.86 22.22 -16.34
C ALA A 322 8.31 21.26 -15.28
N GLU A 323 8.84 21.41 -14.08
CA GLU A 323 8.39 20.70 -12.89
C GLU A 323 8.25 21.67 -11.73
N GLU A 324 7.21 21.51 -10.92
CA GLU A 324 6.99 22.31 -9.72
C GLU A 324 6.49 21.47 -8.56
N ILE A 325 6.81 21.89 -7.35
CA ILE A 325 6.18 21.41 -6.12
C ILE A 325 5.31 22.53 -5.57
N TRP A 326 4.05 22.18 -5.28
CA TRP A 326 3.10 23.07 -4.63
C TRP A 326 3.03 22.76 -3.14
N TYR A 327 3.68 23.58 -2.31
CA TYR A 327 3.55 23.48 -0.86
C TYR A 327 2.31 24.25 -0.41
N LEU A 328 1.30 23.54 0.06
CA LEU A 328 0.01 24.12 0.42
C LEU A 328 -0.04 24.62 1.87
N GLY A 329 0.72 24.01 2.77
CA GLY A 329 0.76 24.38 4.19
C GLY A 329 1.40 25.74 4.48
N VAL A 330 2.28 26.20 3.59
CA VAL A 330 2.73 27.59 3.45
C VAL A 330 2.72 27.88 1.96
N PRO A 331 1.71 28.57 1.43
CA PRO A 331 1.49 28.67 0.00
C PRO A 331 2.74 29.10 -0.76
N ALA A 332 3.40 28.16 -1.42
CA ALA A 332 4.59 28.39 -2.20
C ALA A 332 4.66 27.44 -3.39
N ARG A 333 4.92 28.01 -4.58
CA ARG A 333 5.24 27.25 -5.80
C ARG A 333 6.75 27.19 -5.93
N LYS A 334 7.30 25.99 -5.93
CA LYS A 334 8.74 25.75 -6.04
C LYS A 334 9.07 25.12 -7.39
N PRO A 335 9.64 25.88 -8.34
CA PRO A 335 10.11 25.29 -9.57
C PRO A 335 11.27 24.34 -9.30
N MET A 336 11.23 23.18 -9.94
CA MET A 336 12.27 22.16 -9.85
C MET A 336 13.10 22.17 -11.12
N ARG A 337 14.32 21.69 -10.99
CA ARG A 337 15.19 21.55 -12.14
C ARG A 337 14.84 20.28 -12.90
N VAL A 338 14.30 20.42 -14.08
CA VAL A 338 14.09 19.28 -14.99
C VAL A 338 15.46 18.66 -15.35
N PRO A 339 15.65 17.34 -15.18
CA PRO A 339 16.89 16.68 -15.53
C PRO A 339 17.08 16.64 -17.05
N ASP A 340 18.32 16.84 -17.50
CA ASP A 340 18.72 16.54 -18.88
C ASP A 340 18.85 15.01 -19.07
N GLU A 341 18.97 14.57 -20.33
CA GLU A 341 19.08 13.16 -20.68
C GLU A 341 20.22 12.45 -19.92
N ALA A 342 21.37 13.10 -19.76
CA ALA A 342 22.50 12.52 -19.04
C ALA A 342 22.21 12.38 -17.54
N ALA A 343 21.43 13.29 -16.96
CA ALA A 343 20.97 13.18 -15.57
C ALA A 343 19.92 12.08 -15.39
N MET A 344 19.00 11.93 -16.35
CA MET A 344 18.02 10.84 -16.38
C MET A 344 18.67 9.47 -16.45
N LEU A 345 19.66 9.27 -17.32
CA LEU A 345 20.40 8.01 -17.41
C LEU A 345 21.19 7.69 -16.12
N ARG A 346 21.73 8.72 -15.44
CA ARG A 346 22.35 8.50 -14.12
C ARG A 346 21.32 8.15 -13.05
N LEU A 347 20.15 8.75 -13.09
CA LEU A 347 19.04 8.42 -12.19
C LEU A 347 18.56 6.99 -12.43
N GLU A 348 18.34 6.61 -13.69
CA GLU A 348 18.01 5.25 -14.11
C GLU A 348 18.98 4.24 -13.46
N GLY A 349 20.28 4.43 -13.62
CA GLY A 349 21.28 3.53 -13.02
C GLY A 349 21.15 3.42 -11.50
N ARG A 350 20.97 4.55 -10.79
CA ARG A 350 20.81 4.53 -9.33
C ARG A 350 19.53 3.82 -8.88
N LEU A 351 18.41 4.09 -9.54
CA LEU A 351 17.13 3.44 -9.21
C LEU A 351 17.17 1.96 -9.54
N HIS A 352 17.76 1.60 -10.67
CA HIS A 352 17.91 0.21 -11.07
C HIS A 352 18.83 -0.56 -10.12
N ASP A 353 19.91 0.05 -9.62
CA ASP A 353 20.76 -0.56 -8.60
C ASP A 353 19.99 -0.86 -7.30
N VAL A 354 19.04 0.01 -6.91
CA VAL A 354 18.16 -0.26 -5.77
C VAL A 354 17.20 -1.38 -6.10
N PHE A 355 16.59 -1.35 -7.28
CA PHE A 355 15.66 -2.39 -7.73
C PHE A 355 16.32 -3.78 -7.75
N GLU A 356 17.54 -3.89 -8.29
CA GLU A 356 18.29 -5.15 -8.33
C GLU A 356 18.54 -5.75 -6.93
N ARG A 357 18.65 -4.91 -5.91
CA ARG A 357 18.80 -5.38 -4.51
C ARG A 357 17.51 -5.89 -3.90
N ILE A 358 16.35 -5.40 -4.35
CA ILE A 358 15.05 -5.69 -3.71
C ILE A 358 14.20 -6.70 -4.48
N LYS A 359 14.53 -7.04 -5.72
CA LYS A 359 13.65 -7.82 -6.62
C LYS A 359 13.62 -9.33 -6.34
N GLU A 360 14.61 -9.87 -5.67
CA GLU A 360 14.74 -11.31 -5.41
C GLU A 360 14.69 -11.61 -3.90
N PRO A 361 13.48 -11.68 -3.31
CA PRO A 361 13.32 -11.79 -1.86
C PRO A 361 13.91 -13.08 -1.27
N ASP A 362 13.98 -14.15 -2.05
CA ASP A 362 14.52 -15.46 -1.60
C ASP A 362 16.04 -15.45 -1.39
N VAL A 363 16.72 -14.44 -1.88
CA VAL A 363 18.18 -14.27 -1.82
C VAL A 363 18.57 -13.07 -0.95
N LEU A 364 17.60 -12.31 -0.44
CA LEU A 364 17.87 -11.14 0.38
C LEU A 364 18.40 -11.58 1.75
N ASP A 365 19.62 -11.18 2.03
CA ASP A 365 20.22 -11.30 3.35
C ASP A 365 19.93 -10.05 4.17
N GLU A 366 19.61 -10.21 5.44
CA GLU A 366 19.42 -9.10 6.36
C GLU A 366 20.64 -8.16 6.39
N ASP A 367 21.83 -8.68 6.20
CA ASP A 367 23.08 -7.92 6.18
C ASP A 367 23.21 -6.99 4.95
N ASP A 368 22.48 -7.26 3.85
CA ASP A 368 22.43 -6.39 2.67
C ASP A 368 21.62 -5.11 2.93
N PHE A 369 20.85 -5.07 4.02
CA PHE A 369 20.05 -3.93 4.44
C PHE A 369 20.50 -3.42 5.83
N PRO A 370 21.71 -2.86 5.94
CA PRO A 370 22.25 -2.43 7.21
C PRO A 370 21.45 -1.27 7.81
N PRO A 371 21.42 -1.14 9.15
CA PRO A 371 20.80 -0.01 9.84
C PRO A 371 21.70 1.23 9.75
N GLU A 372 21.79 1.80 8.57
CA GLU A 372 22.58 2.97 8.25
C GLU A 372 21.70 4.19 8.00
N PRO A 373 21.22 4.88 9.05
CA PRO A 373 20.35 6.04 8.88
C PRO A 373 21.12 7.22 8.28
N GLU A 374 20.52 7.88 7.29
CA GLU A 374 21.04 9.13 6.73
C GLU A 374 20.81 10.29 7.72
N GLN A 375 21.66 11.32 7.66
CA GLN A 375 21.47 12.55 8.43
C GLN A 375 20.11 13.19 8.15
N VAL A 376 19.51 13.81 9.18
CA VAL A 376 18.23 14.51 9.06
C VAL A 376 18.49 15.97 8.69
N ARG A 377 17.89 16.43 7.60
CA ARG A 377 18.03 17.81 7.12
C ARG A 377 16.84 18.66 7.55
N ILE A 378 17.11 19.93 7.82
CA ILE A 378 16.11 20.91 8.24
C ILE A 378 15.92 21.88 7.08
N PHE A 379 14.67 22.06 6.67
CA PHE A 379 14.28 23.00 5.63
C PHE A 379 13.55 24.22 6.22
N ALA A 380 13.58 25.31 5.49
CA ALA A 380 12.72 26.45 5.70
C ALA A 380 11.36 26.24 4.96
N PRO A 381 10.33 27.02 5.27
CA PRO A 381 9.05 26.93 4.56
C PRO A 381 9.20 26.99 3.03
N GLY A 382 8.37 26.22 2.32
CA GLY A 382 8.48 26.06 0.87
C GLY A 382 9.61 25.13 0.44
N GLY A 383 10.14 24.31 1.35
CA GLY A 383 11.23 23.36 1.04
C GLY A 383 12.58 24.04 0.74
N GLU A 384 12.76 25.30 1.16
CA GLU A 384 14.01 26.03 0.95
C GLU A 384 15.09 25.58 1.93
N PRO A 385 16.39 25.64 1.55
CA PRO A 385 17.49 25.34 2.46
C PRO A 385 17.45 26.25 3.70
N SER A 386 17.39 25.68 4.91
CA SER A 386 17.34 26.45 6.14
C SER A 386 18.68 27.11 6.52
N GLY A 387 19.76 26.70 5.89
CA GLY A 387 21.12 27.08 6.27
C GLY A 387 21.62 26.44 7.58
N LYS A 388 20.79 25.63 8.23
CA LYS A 388 21.19 24.88 9.44
C LYS A 388 21.95 23.61 9.04
N PRO A 389 22.92 23.17 9.86
CA PRO A 389 23.61 21.89 9.63
C PRO A 389 22.60 20.74 9.76
N ALA A 390 22.86 19.66 9.03
CA ALA A 390 22.12 18.42 9.19
C ALA A 390 22.32 17.86 10.61
N LEU A 391 21.28 17.24 11.16
CA LEU A 391 21.32 16.61 12.47
C LEU A 391 21.99 15.23 12.37
N HIS A 392 22.43 14.73 13.52
CA HIS A 392 23.04 13.40 13.61
C HIS A 392 22.08 12.33 13.09
N PRO A 393 22.58 11.26 12.44
CA PRO A 393 21.74 10.14 11.99
C PRO A 393 20.84 9.54 13.06
N ASP A 394 21.27 9.49 14.32
CA ASP A 394 20.47 8.98 15.43
C ASP A 394 19.14 9.73 15.61
N THR A 395 19.06 11.00 15.20
CA THR A 395 17.80 11.76 15.19
C THR A 395 16.75 11.10 14.30
N ARG A 396 17.18 10.43 13.23
CA ARG A 396 16.25 9.63 12.39
C ARG A 396 15.76 8.40 13.13
N CYS A 397 16.64 7.74 13.89
CA CYS A 397 16.28 6.60 14.71
C CYS A 397 15.30 6.98 15.84
N GLU A 398 15.48 8.14 16.46
CA GLU A 398 14.58 8.63 17.52
C GLU A 398 13.11 8.70 17.06
N HIS A 399 12.90 9.08 15.80
CA HIS A 399 11.56 9.19 15.21
C HIS A 399 11.19 8.01 14.30
N CYS A 400 12.02 6.97 14.24
CA CYS A 400 11.77 5.80 13.44
C CYS A 400 10.79 4.86 14.13
N GLU A 401 9.72 4.50 13.44
CA GLU A 401 8.71 3.57 13.95
C GLU A 401 9.25 2.17 14.30
N TYR A 402 10.42 1.83 13.77
CA TYR A 402 11.12 0.56 14.02
C TYR A 402 12.22 0.69 15.07
N ALA A 403 12.46 1.87 15.63
CA ALA A 403 13.58 2.12 16.53
C ALA A 403 13.70 1.13 17.68
N ALA A 404 12.56 0.78 18.26
CA ALA A 404 12.49 -0.12 19.42
C ALA A 404 12.90 -1.58 19.12
N VAL A 405 12.83 -2.01 17.85
CA VAL A 405 13.12 -3.39 17.43
C VAL A 405 14.33 -3.49 16.51
N CYS A 406 14.80 -2.39 15.96
CA CYS A 406 15.92 -2.37 15.02
C CYS A 406 17.26 -2.67 15.71
N PRO A 407 18.05 -3.65 15.25
CA PRO A 407 19.30 -4.03 15.91
C PRO A 407 20.36 -2.94 15.92
N GLY A 408 20.33 -2.00 14.98
CA GLY A 408 21.26 -0.86 14.92
C GLY A 408 20.76 0.42 15.58
N SER A 409 19.56 0.40 16.18
CA SER A 409 19.00 1.60 16.82
C SER A 409 19.57 1.82 18.22
N PRO A 410 20.00 3.05 18.56
CA PRO A 410 20.36 3.38 19.94
C PRO A 410 19.14 3.40 20.88
N PHE A 411 17.92 3.41 20.32
CA PHE A 411 16.66 3.40 21.07
C PHE A 411 16.03 2.01 21.15
N ARG A 412 16.79 0.98 20.82
CA ARG A 412 16.33 -0.40 20.90
C ARG A 412 15.93 -0.77 22.32
N VAL A 413 14.76 -1.39 22.46
CA VAL A 413 14.28 -1.90 23.75
C VAL A 413 14.47 -3.41 23.80
N GLU A 414 15.28 -3.89 24.75
CA GLU A 414 15.41 -5.31 25.01
C GLU A 414 14.18 -5.81 25.80
N LEU A 415 13.49 -6.78 25.23
CA LEU A 415 12.41 -7.46 25.91
C LEU A 415 13.02 -8.51 26.84
N ALA A 416 12.92 -8.30 28.14
CA ALA A 416 13.45 -9.23 29.14
C ALA A 416 12.69 -10.55 29.08
N ASN A 417 13.41 -11.67 29.12
CA ASN A 417 12.81 -12.98 29.31
C ASN A 417 12.16 -13.07 30.69
N GLY A 418 10.96 -13.65 30.74
CA GLY A 418 10.15 -13.65 31.95
C GLY A 418 9.57 -12.25 32.21
N GLY A 419 9.42 -11.82 33.34
CA GLY A 419 8.89 -10.54 33.74
C GLY A 419 7.43 -10.62 34.17
N GLU A 420 7.05 -9.67 35.02
CA GLU A 420 5.71 -9.62 35.58
C GLU A 420 4.68 -9.48 34.45
N ALA A 421 3.74 -10.39 34.44
CA ALA A 421 2.60 -10.31 33.58
C ALA A 421 1.69 -9.18 34.05
N ALA A 422 1.38 -8.23 33.17
CA ALA A 422 0.40 -7.18 33.47
C ALA A 422 -1.02 -7.75 33.66
N ASN A 423 -1.27 -8.94 33.12
CA ASN A 423 -2.53 -9.64 33.22
C ASN A 423 -2.54 -10.59 34.45
N PRO A 424 -3.48 -10.43 35.37
CA PRO A 424 -3.61 -11.30 36.56
C PRO A 424 -3.85 -12.79 36.20
N LEU A 425 -4.29 -13.14 35.01
CA LEU A 425 -4.42 -14.51 34.55
C LEU A 425 -3.07 -15.18 34.26
N LEU A 426 -2.01 -14.41 34.16
CA LEU A 426 -0.65 -14.87 33.89
C LEU A 426 0.32 -14.57 35.03
N VAL A 427 -0.22 -14.31 36.16
CA VAL A 427 0.47 -13.83 37.39
C VAL A 427 1.61 -14.71 37.86
N GLN A 428 1.84 -15.81 37.23
CA GLN A 428 2.58 -16.76 38.03
C GLN A 428 3.95 -17.06 37.59
N THR A 429 4.56 -16.35 36.68
CA THR A 429 5.91 -16.88 36.48
C THR A 429 6.75 -16.08 35.53
N THR A 430 8.00 -16.04 35.86
CA THR A 430 9.09 -15.96 34.89
C THR A 430 8.91 -17.11 33.89
N ILE A 431 8.24 -16.85 32.77
CA ILE A 431 8.17 -17.80 31.67
C ILE A 431 9.41 -17.57 30.81
N GLU A 432 10.23 -18.60 30.70
CA GLU A 432 11.35 -18.58 29.76
C GLU A 432 10.82 -18.51 28.34
N CYS A 433 11.25 -17.49 27.60
CA CYS A 433 10.83 -17.25 26.23
C CYS A 433 11.95 -17.62 25.25
N THR A 434 11.54 -18.14 24.11
CA THR A 434 12.44 -18.40 22.99
C THR A 434 12.47 -17.14 22.11
N ALA A 435 13.66 -16.71 21.71
CA ALA A 435 13.82 -15.64 20.74
C ALA A 435 13.24 -16.06 19.38
N ILE A 436 12.64 -15.13 18.65
CA ILE A 436 11.96 -15.45 17.37
C ILE A 436 12.94 -16.09 16.38
N ALA A 437 14.18 -15.60 16.29
CA ALA A 437 15.21 -16.19 15.42
C ALA A 437 15.60 -17.62 15.79
N ASP A 438 15.40 -18.03 17.04
CA ASP A 438 15.73 -19.38 17.53
C ASP A 438 14.57 -20.37 17.35
N ILE A 439 13.43 -19.94 16.85
CA ILE A 439 12.28 -20.82 16.60
C ILE A 439 12.55 -21.66 15.36
N ASN A 440 12.94 -22.90 15.59
CA ASN A 440 13.20 -23.86 14.53
C ASN A 440 12.37 -25.14 14.69
N PRO A 441 11.14 -25.18 14.18
CA PRO A 441 10.27 -26.36 14.26
C PRO A 441 10.55 -27.40 13.17
N TRP A 442 11.40 -27.07 12.21
CA TRP A 442 11.64 -27.89 11.03
C TRP A 442 12.36 -29.18 11.37
N LYS A 443 11.88 -30.28 10.81
CA LYS A 443 12.44 -31.63 11.00
C LYS A 443 12.66 -32.27 9.66
N ASP A 444 13.75 -33.04 9.60
CA ASP A 444 14.02 -34.03 8.55
C ASP A 444 13.78 -35.39 9.15
N ILE A 445 12.89 -36.17 8.58
CA ILE A 445 12.51 -37.47 9.11
C ILE A 445 12.60 -38.54 8.02
N ARG A 446 12.95 -39.76 8.41
CA ARG A 446 13.05 -40.90 7.51
C ARG A 446 12.24 -42.05 8.06
N GLY A 447 11.55 -42.79 7.20
CA GLY A 447 10.80 -43.96 7.58
C GLY A 447 10.24 -44.73 6.39
N MET A 448 9.51 -45.78 6.68
CA MET A 448 8.90 -46.67 5.69
C MET A 448 7.44 -46.29 5.45
N VAL A 449 7.07 -46.14 4.20
CA VAL A 449 5.68 -45.80 3.78
C VAL A 449 4.76 -47.00 4.06
N ARG A 450 3.67 -46.70 4.76
CA ARG A 450 2.58 -47.65 5.02
C ARG A 450 1.24 -47.05 4.58
N ASP A 451 0.44 -47.83 3.89
CA ASP A 451 -0.95 -47.57 3.49
C ASP A 451 -1.12 -46.20 2.72
N PRO A 452 -0.39 -46.01 1.60
CA PRO A 452 -0.54 -44.83 0.79
C PRO A 452 -1.87 -44.83 0.04
N ARG A 453 -2.64 -43.72 0.15
CA ARG A 453 -3.93 -43.60 -0.49
C ARG A 453 -4.27 -42.15 -0.81
N MET A 454 -5.00 -41.95 -1.89
CA MET A 454 -5.58 -40.63 -2.21
C MET A 454 -6.89 -40.45 -1.46
N GLU A 455 -7.01 -39.42 -0.69
CA GLU A 455 -8.23 -39.07 0.04
C GLU A 455 -8.67 -37.63 -0.25
N LEU A 456 -9.98 -37.41 -0.34
CA LEU A 456 -10.57 -36.09 -0.46
C LEU A 456 -10.46 -35.35 0.87
N GLN A 457 -9.94 -34.13 0.83
CA GLN A 457 -9.70 -33.32 2.01
C GLN A 457 -10.89 -32.40 2.34
N TRP A 458 -11.19 -32.30 3.64
CA TRP A 458 -12.15 -31.31 4.16
C TRP A 458 -11.61 -29.88 4.00
N PRO A 459 -12.45 -28.82 3.80
CA PRO A 459 -13.90 -28.83 4.05
C PRO A 459 -14.80 -29.03 2.83
N LYS A 460 -14.37 -28.95 1.60
CA LYS A 460 -15.27 -29.04 0.44
C LYS A 460 -14.90 -30.10 -0.60
N ASN A 461 -14.00 -31.00 -0.25
CA ASN A 461 -13.73 -32.24 -0.99
C ASN A 461 -13.42 -32.08 -2.48
N GLU A 462 -12.83 -30.96 -2.88
CA GLU A 462 -12.44 -30.72 -4.27
C GLU A 462 -10.94 -30.98 -4.51
N VAL A 463 -10.15 -31.13 -3.43
CA VAL A 463 -8.71 -31.37 -3.51
C VAL A 463 -8.40 -32.77 -2.97
N GLU A 464 -7.86 -33.62 -3.82
CA GLU A 464 -7.29 -34.90 -3.41
C GLU A 464 -5.91 -34.65 -2.78
N ALA A 465 -5.66 -35.28 -1.64
CA ALA A 465 -4.36 -35.31 -1.01
C ALA A 465 -3.89 -36.75 -0.83
N LEU A 466 -2.60 -36.95 -1.00
CA LEU A 466 -1.99 -38.25 -0.67
C LEU A 466 -1.84 -38.37 0.85
N GLU A 467 -2.46 -39.37 1.45
CA GLU A 467 -2.28 -39.75 2.85
C GLU A 467 -1.54 -41.06 2.96
N PHE A 468 -0.61 -41.14 3.91
CA PHE A 468 0.05 -42.38 4.29
C PHE A 468 0.58 -42.30 5.72
N PHE A 469 1.00 -43.42 6.26
CA PHE A 469 1.75 -43.48 7.52
C PHE A 469 3.22 -43.65 7.23
N LEU A 470 4.05 -43.03 8.04
CA LEU A 470 5.49 -43.23 8.03
C LEU A 470 5.87 -43.99 9.28
N ASP A 471 6.29 -45.23 9.11
CA ASP A 471 6.72 -46.11 10.20
C ASP A 471 8.22 -45.96 10.44
N PHE A 472 8.58 -45.83 11.72
CA PHE A 472 9.96 -45.75 12.17
C PHE A 472 10.50 -47.12 12.62
N ASP A 473 11.81 -47.27 12.65
CA ASP A 473 12.48 -48.51 13.04
C ASP A 473 12.20 -48.94 14.50
N ASN A 474 11.78 -47.98 15.37
CA ASN A 474 11.42 -48.23 16.76
C ASN A 474 9.94 -48.64 16.97
N GLY A 475 9.18 -48.79 15.88
CA GLY A 475 7.77 -49.14 15.90
C GLY A 475 6.80 -47.99 16.11
N GLU A 476 7.28 -46.75 16.29
CA GLU A 476 6.47 -45.55 16.27
C GLU A 476 6.10 -45.19 14.83
N TRP A 477 5.10 -44.33 14.67
CA TRP A 477 4.64 -43.89 13.37
C TRP A 477 4.05 -42.47 13.42
N VAL A 478 4.01 -41.82 12.27
CA VAL A 478 3.35 -40.52 12.08
C VAL A 478 2.43 -40.56 10.85
N ALA A 479 1.35 -39.79 10.89
CA ALA A 479 0.46 -39.64 9.75
C ALA A 479 0.96 -38.50 8.84
N ILE A 480 1.07 -38.77 7.56
CA ILE A 480 1.54 -37.80 6.55
C ILE A 480 0.38 -37.44 5.63
N VAL A 481 0.24 -36.15 5.33
CA VAL A 481 -0.71 -35.63 4.35
C VAL A 481 0.03 -34.67 3.41
N VAL A 482 0.06 -35.02 2.13
CA VAL A 482 0.67 -34.17 1.10
C VAL A 482 -0.41 -33.30 0.48
N LYS A 483 -0.34 -32.00 0.74
CA LYS A 483 -1.34 -30.98 0.33
C LYS A 483 -0.84 -30.06 -0.79
N GLN A 484 0.07 -30.51 -1.58
CA GLN A 484 0.61 -29.70 -2.67
C GLN A 484 -0.37 -29.74 -3.86
N GLU A 485 -0.80 -28.59 -4.33
CA GLU A 485 -1.65 -28.47 -5.51
C GLU A 485 -0.95 -29.07 -6.73
N GLY A 486 -1.67 -29.91 -7.46
CA GLY A 486 -1.11 -30.62 -8.61
C GLY A 486 -0.11 -31.73 -8.26
N PHE A 487 -0.01 -32.15 -6.99
CA PHE A 487 0.86 -33.24 -6.62
C PHE A 487 0.44 -34.54 -7.32
N VAL A 488 1.37 -35.12 -8.06
CA VAL A 488 1.23 -36.43 -8.67
C VAL A 488 2.08 -37.40 -7.87
N GLN A 489 1.45 -38.46 -7.36
CA GLN A 489 2.17 -39.49 -6.61
C GLN A 489 3.27 -40.10 -7.51
N PRO A 490 4.55 -40.01 -7.15
CA PRO A 490 5.63 -40.64 -7.91
C PRO A 490 5.54 -42.14 -7.85
N ASP A 491 5.99 -42.84 -8.90
CA ASP A 491 5.98 -44.32 -9.00
C ASP A 491 6.74 -45.01 -7.86
N TRP A 492 7.74 -44.35 -7.28
CA TRP A 492 8.52 -44.87 -6.17
C TRP A 492 7.84 -44.72 -4.80
N LEU A 493 6.83 -43.87 -4.67
CA LEU A 493 6.15 -43.64 -3.39
C LEU A 493 5.02 -44.66 -3.19
N VAL A 494 5.41 -45.87 -2.87
CA VAL A 494 4.53 -47.04 -2.73
C VAL A 494 4.69 -47.71 -1.35
N GLN A 495 3.79 -48.60 -1.03
CA GLN A 495 3.86 -49.44 0.19
C GLN A 495 5.26 -50.02 0.38
N GLY A 496 5.86 -49.81 1.54
CA GLY A 496 7.17 -50.33 1.89
C GLY A 496 8.36 -49.53 1.34
N ALA A 497 8.12 -48.43 0.61
CA ALA A 497 9.19 -47.55 0.19
C ALA A 497 9.83 -46.84 1.38
N MET A 498 11.16 -46.74 1.38
CA MET A 498 11.87 -45.87 2.33
C MET A 498 11.95 -44.47 1.79
N VAL A 499 11.46 -43.52 2.56
CA VAL A 499 11.41 -42.11 2.17
C VAL A 499 11.98 -41.20 3.27
N ARG A 500 12.39 -40.01 2.86
CA ARG A 500 12.77 -38.93 3.72
C ARG A 500 11.84 -37.76 3.45
N LEU A 501 11.31 -37.15 4.50
CA LEU A 501 10.64 -35.90 4.44
C LEU A 501 11.59 -34.84 4.99
N CYS A 502 11.80 -33.77 4.22
CA CYS A 502 12.69 -32.67 4.59
C CYS A 502 11.88 -31.41 4.87
N ASN A 503 12.34 -30.61 5.83
CA ASN A 503 11.73 -29.34 6.23
C ASN A 503 10.22 -29.46 6.56
N VAL A 504 9.86 -30.46 7.37
CA VAL A 504 8.47 -30.65 7.78
C VAL A 504 8.24 -30.25 9.24
N ILE A 505 7.01 -29.84 9.57
CA ILE A 505 6.63 -29.44 10.92
C ILE A 505 5.66 -30.46 11.51
N PRO A 506 6.05 -31.21 12.58
CA PRO A 506 5.12 -32.08 13.28
C PRO A 506 4.03 -31.32 14.03
N ALA A 507 2.79 -31.76 13.90
CA ALA A 507 1.62 -31.20 14.58
C ALA A 507 0.84 -32.30 15.30
N ALA A 508 0.03 -31.93 16.29
CA ALA A 508 -0.90 -32.85 16.92
C ALA A 508 -2.09 -33.07 15.97
N GLY A 509 -2.38 -34.35 15.72
CA GLY A 509 -3.51 -34.84 14.95
C GLY A 509 -4.47 -35.65 15.82
N TYR A 510 -5.74 -35.68 15.41
CA TYR A 510 -6.74 -36.57 15.97
C TYR A 510 -7.64 -37.10 14.87
N LYS A 511 -7.72 -38.42 14.77
CA LYS A 511 -8.77 -39.12 13.99
C LYS A 511 -9.47 -40.12 14.91
N LYS A 512 -10.79 -40.23 14.84
CA LYS A 512 -11.59 -41.08 15.75
C LYS A 512 -11.09 -42.54 15.87
N HIS A 513 -10.60 -43.10 14.77
CA HIS A 513 -10.10 -44.49 14.71
C HIS A 513 -8.62 -44.62 15.07
N LEU A 514 -7.85 -43.54 15.09
CA LEU A 514 -6.42 -43.53 15.40
C LEU A 514 -6.10 -42.96 16.79
N GLY A 515 -7.07 -42.22 17.37
CA GLY A 515 -6.80 -41.46 18.58
C GLY A 515 -5.88 -40.26 18.33
N ASN A 516 -5.22 -39.81 19.40
CA ASN A 516 -4.20 -38.75 19.31
C ASN A 516 -2.94 -39.32 18.65
N HIS A 517 -2.40 -38.62 17.68
CA HIS A 517 -1.19 -39.02 16.96
C HIS A 517 -0.42 -37.78 16.49
N THR A 518 0.81 -37.98 16.06
CA THR A 518 1.56 -36.95 15.33
C THR A 518 1.15 -36.96 13.87
N ARG A 519 0.84 -35.78 13.35
CA ARG A 519 0.50 -35.53 11.93
C ARG A 519 1.52 -34.58 11.33
N ILE A 520 1.85 -34.78 10.08
CA ILE A 520 2.69 -33.90 9.28
C ILE A 520 1.96 -33.57 7.98
N ASP A 521 1.70 -32.29 7.75
CA ASP A 521 1.21 -31.78 6.48
C ASP A 521 2.42 -31.36 5.64
N VAL A 522 2.66 -32.03 4.54
CA VAL A 522 3.75 -31.71 3.61
C VAL A 522 3.24 -30.69 2.61
N GLY A 523 3.89 -29.55 2.54
CA GLY A 523 3.59 -28.41 1.68
C GLY A 523 4.51 -27.24 2.04
N GLY A 524 4.42 -26.13 1.34
CA GLY A 524 5.31 -25.01 1.57
C GLY A 524 6.78 -25.36 1.36
N ARG A 525 7.59 -25.40 2.44
CA ARG A 525 9.00 -25.80 2.38
C ARG A 525 9.22 -27.30 2.40
N GLY A 526 8.20 -28.07 2.79
CA GLY A 526 8.31 -29.52 2.94
C GLY A 526 8.46 -30.25 1.61
N SER A 527 9.34 -31.25 1.57
CA SER A 527 9.53 -32.12 0.42
C SER A 527 9.61 -33.59 0.81
N ILE A 528 9.41 -34.49 -0.16
CA ILE A 528 9.53 -35.95 -0.01
C ILE A 528 10.52 -36.46 -1.04
N GLU A 529 11.45 -37.29 -0.61
CA GLU A 529 12.46 -37.91 -1.47
C GLU A 529 12.66 -39.41 -1.14
N PRO A 530 13.09 -40.24 -2.10
CA PRO A 530 13.53 -41.58 -1.82
C PRO A 530 14.78 -41.58 -0.92
N ALA A 531 14.77 -42.32 0.18
CA ALA A 531 15.89 -42.30 1.12
C ALA A 531 16.17 -43.67 1.74
N PRO A 532 16.80 -44.59 1.00
CA PRO A 532 17.05 -45.95 1.47
C PRO A 532 18.02 -46.02 2.67
N THR A 533 18.87 -45.01 2.85
CA THR A 533 19.83 -44.95 3.96
C THR A 533 19.57 -43.72 4.84
N SER A 534 19.80 -43.85 6.16
CA SER A 534 19.69 -42.71 7.08
C SER A 534 20.81 -41.70 6.87
N GLN A 535 20.51 -40.43 7.16
CA GLN A 535 21.45 -39.31 7.13
C GLN A 535 21.67 -38.78 8.54
N ALA A 536 22.81 -38.16 8.78
CA ALA A 536 23.14 -37.56 10.08
C ALA A 536 22.20 -36.46 10.52
N THR A 537 21.49 -35.84 9.56
CA THR A 537 20.49 -34.75 9.80
C THR A 537 19.09 -35.28 10.11
N ASP A 538 18.86 -36.61 10.00
CA ASP A 538 17.54 -37.17 10.29
C ASP A 538 17.21 -37.02 11.78
N THR A 539 16.05 -36.49 12.07
CA THR A 539 15.53 -36.30 13.43
C THR A 539 15.19 -37.66 14.06
N PRO A 540 15.66 -37.94 15.27
CA PRO A 540 15.29 -39.18 15.96
C PRO A 540 13.77 -39.29 16.13
N PRO A 541 13.17 -40.50 15.97
CA PRO A 541 11.71 -40.68 16.08
C PRO A 541 11.09 -40.11 17.35
N ALA A 542 11.73 -40.23 18.49
CA ALA A 542 11.25 -39.70 19.77
C ALA A 542 11.16 -38.19 19.83
N GLU A 543 11.82 -37.47 18.92
CA GLU A 543 11.79 -36.02 18.81
C GLU A 543 10.80 -35.53 17.75
N VAL A 544 10.15 -36.43 17.03
CA VAL A 544 9.16 -36.11 15.99
C VAL A 544 7.80 -35.91 16.64
N GLN A 545 7.64 -34.77 17.31
CA GLN A 545 6.42 -34.40 17.98
C GLN A 545 6.16 -32.88 17.85
N GLN A 546 4.92 -32.46 18.08
CA GLN A 546 4.58 -31.06 18.08
C GLN A 546 5.36 -30.31 19.16
N GLN A 547 6.11 -29.31 18.76
CA GLN A 547 6.79 -28.39 19.66
C GLN A 547 5.87 -27.24 20.05
N ARG A 548 6.12 -26.68 21.23
CA ARG A 548 5.44 -25.49 21.74
C ARG A 548 6.47 -24.47 22.16
N TRP A 549 6.13 -23.21 21.91
CA TRP A 549 7.04 -22.09 22.10
C TRP A 549 6.40 -21.05 23.03
N ASN A 550 7.18 -20.49 23.91
CA ASN A 550 6.82 -19.28 24.63
C ASN A 550 7.56 -18.12 23.97
N ILE A 551 6.82 -17.15 23.50
CA ILE A 551 7.37 -16.06 22.68
C ILE A 551 6.90 -14.76 23.26
N ARG A 552 7.82 -13.83 23.48
CA ARG A 552 7.52 -12.47 23.88
C ARG A 552 7.98 -11.53 22.79
N GLY A 553 7.12 -10.60 22.41
CA GLY A 553 7.43 -9.61 21.38
C GLY A 553 6.45 -8.45 21.40
N ARG A 554 6.72 -7.48 20.54
CA ARG A 554 5.84 -6.35 20.30
C ARG A 554 4.88 -6.65 19.18
N LEU A 555 3.64 -6.16 19.33
CA LEU A 555 2.61 -6.30 18.31
C LEU A 555 2.79 -5.23 17.24
N PHE A 556 2.84 -5.70 16.00
CA PHE A 556 2.68 -4.88 14.80
C PHE A 556 1.58 -5.50 13.95
N ASN A 557 0.97 -4.70 13.10
CA ASN A 557 -0.08 -5.06 12.18
C ASN A 557 -1.28 -5.76 12.83
N PHE A 558 -2.46 -5.29 12.47
CA PHE A 558 -3.72 -5.94 12.81
C PHE A 558 -4.53 -6.06 11.52
N GLU A 559 -4.36 -7.17 10.81
CA GLU A 559 -5.13 -7.45 9.61
C GLU A 559 -6.29 -8.38 9.94
N HIS A 560 -7.50 -7.97 9.64
CA HIS A 560 -8.68 -8.81 9.79
C HIS A 560 -9.18 -9.26 8.43
N LYS A 561 -9.28 -10.57 8.24
CA LYS A 561 -9.86 -11.17 7.05
C LYS A 561 -11.11 -11.94 7.42
N GLU A 562 -12.25 -11.48 6.92
CA GLU A 562 -13.52 -12.20 7.01
C GLU A 562 -13.69 -13.15 5.82
N TYR A 563 -14.33 -14.28 6.07
CA TYR A 563 -14.67 -15.26 5.05
C TYR A 563 -16.18 -15.25 4.81
N SER A 564 -16.60 -15.65 3.61
CA SER A 564 -18.01 -15.68 3.20
C SER A 564 -18.92 -16.58 4.04
N ASP A 565 -18.34 -17.48 4.85
CA ASP A 565 -19.06 -18.37 5.77
C ASP A 565 -19.23 -17.80 7.20
N GLY A 566 -18.88 -16.51 7.40
CA GLY A 566 -18.91 -15.84 8.70
C GLY A 566 -17.73 -16.21 9.60
N GLY A 567 -16.78 -16.99 9.09
CA GLY A 567 -15.48 -17.20 9.71
C GLY A 567 -14.55 -16.03 9.46
N GLY A 568 -13.35 -16.09 10.03
CA GLY A 568 -12.32 -15.09 9.79
C GLY A 568 -11.11 -15.32 10.64
N LYS A 569 -10.06 -14.58 10.32
CA LYS A 569 -8.81 -14.59 11.09
C LYS A 569 -8.25 -13.20 11.24
N TRP A 570 -7.58 -12.99 12.35
CA TRP A 570 -6.69 -11.87 12.55
C TRP A 570 -5.26 -12.30 12.24
N GLY A 571 -4.57 -11.52 11.44
CA GLY A 571 -3.13 -11.61 11.23
C GLY A 571 -2.45 -10.50 12.03
N VAL A 572 -1.50 -10.86 12.86
CA VAL A 572 -0.64 -9.90 13.56
C VAL A 572 0.81 -10.29 13.33
N ARG A 573 1.71 -9.31 13.39
CA ARG A 573 3.15 -9.55 13.43
C ARG A 573 3.62 -9.39 14.86
N LEU A 574 4.36 -10.39 15.34
CA LEU A 574 5.03 -10.36 16.64
C LEU A 574 6.53 -10.16 16.37
N VAL A 575 7.12 -9.16 17.00
CA VAL A 575 8.50 -8.71 16.74
C VAL A 575 9.28 -8.69 18.04
N ASP A 576 10.44 -9.29 18.04
CA ASP A 576 11.45 -9.11 19.10
C ASP A 576 12.74 -8.52 18.53
N ALA A 577 13.78 -8.47 19.34
CA ALA A 577 15.09 -7.97 18.94
C ALA A 577 15.80 -8.86 17.92
N THR A 578 15.31 -10.06 17.65
CA THR A 578 15.97 -11.10 16.86
C THR A 578 15.24 -11.40 15.56
N GLY A 579 13.95 -11.03 15.45
CA GLY A 579 13.21 -11.30 14.23
C GLY A 579 11.73 -10.98 14.31
N VAL A 580 11.02 -11.44 13.29
CA VAL A 580 9.57 -11.25 13.13
C VAL A 580 8.90 -12.57 12.85
N ILE A 581 7.74 -12.81 13.45
CA ILE A 581 6.94 -14.00 13.16
C ILE A 581 5.47 -13.63 13.00
N GLY A 582 4.79 -14.23 12.03
CA GLY A 582 3.35 -14.07 11.86
C GLY A 582 2.61 -14.83 12.97
N PHE A 583 1.61 -14.18 13.56
CA PHE A 583 0.73 -14.77 14.55
C PHE A 583 -0.71 -14.75 14.04
N GLN A 584 -1.32 -15.93 13.89
CA GLN A 584 -2.69 -16.07 13.42
C GLN A 584 -3.65 -16.37 14.57
N LEU A 585 -4.72 -15.58 14.64
CA LEU A 585 -5.81 -15.73 15.61
C LEU A 585 -7.13 -15.93 14.85
N TRP A 586 -7.70 -17.09 14.98
CA TRP A 586 -8.98 -17.40 14.34
C TRP A 586 -10.14 -16.75 15.11
N ASN A 587 -11.21 -16.33 14.43
CA ASN A 587 -12.36 -15.63 15.02
C ASN A 587 -13.01 -16.35 16.22
N ARG A 588 -12.89 -17.66 16.28
CA ARG A 588 -13.43 -18.49 17.39
C ARG A 588 -12.36 -18.92 18.40
N SER A 589 -11.18 -18.36 18.34
CA SER A 589 -10.10 -18.68 19.27
C SER A 589 -10.31 -17.96 20.60
N LYS A 590 -10.16 -18.68 21.72
CA LYS A 590 -10.13 -18.06 23.07
C LYS A 590 -8.95 -17.09 23.23
N VAL A 591 -7.86 -17.34 22.54
CA VAL A 591 -6.70 -16.45 22.53
C VAL A 591 -7.07 -15.12 21.91
N ARG A 592 -7.86 -15.12 20.83
CA ARG A 592 -8.37 -13.90 20.22
C ARG A 592 -9.30 -13.13 21.15
N GLU A 593 -10.23 -13.83 21.82
CA GLU A 593 -11.12 -13.20 22.79
C GLU A 593 -10.34 -12.54 23.93
N MET A 594 -9.32 -13.22 24.43
CA MET A 594 -8.44 -12.67 25.45
C MET A 594 -7.65 -11.45 24.93
N LEU A 595 -7.10 -11.52 23.74
CA LEU A 595 -6.37 -10.42 23.12
C LEU A 595 -7.27 -9.19 22.97
N LEU A 596 -8.47 -9.35 22.45
CA LEU A 596 -9.41 -8.26 22.27
C LEU A 596 -9.93 -7.68 23.59
N ALA A 597 -10.10 -8.52 24.62
CA ALA A 597 -10.52 -8.07 25.96
C ALA A 597 -9.50 -7.12 26.60
N TYR A 598 -8.24 -7.20 26.22
CA TYR A 598 -7.16 -6.32 26.71
C TYR A 598 -6.86 -5.16 25.75
N THR A 599 -7.66 -5.00 24.68
CA THR A 599 -7.49 -3.92 23.70
C THR A 599 -6.02 -3.71 23.29
N PRO A 600 -5.37 -4.74 22.70
CA PRO A 600 -3.98 -4.62 22.33
C PRO A 600 -3.82 -3.58 21.22
N GLU A 601 -2.81 -2.77 21.34
CA GLU A 601 -2.45 -1.76 20.37
C GLU A 601 -1.08 -2.06 19.78
N ARG A 602 -0.79 -1.40 18.67
CA ARG A 602 0.53 -1.47 18.06
C ARG A 602 1.61 -1.02 19.06
N GLY A 603 2.70 -1.77 19.12
CA GLY A 603 3.80 -1.51 20.04
C GLY A 603 3.65 -2.10 21.44
N HIS A 604 2.50 -2.67 21.79
CA HIS A 604 2.34 -3.38 23.06
C HIS A 604 3.21 -4.64 23.11
N ASP A 605 3.80 -4.90 24.27
CA ASP A 605 4.43 -6.18 24.58
C ASP A 605 3.37 -7.25 24.78
N VAL A 606 3.57 -8.39 24.13
CA VAL A 606 2.70 -9.57 24.25
C VAL A 606 3.54 -10.80 24.56
N LEU A 607 3.10 -11.56 25.56
CA LEU A 607 3.60 -12.89 25.85
C LEU A 607 2.61 -13.93 25.31
N VAL A 608 3.05 -14.75 24.37
CA VAL A 608 2.29 -15.90 23.87
C VAL A 608 2.91 -17.16 24.42
N ALA A 609 2.20 -17.83 25.33
CA ALA A 609 2.67 -19.04 25.95
C ALA A 609 2.12 -20.29 25.26
N GLY A 610 2.98 -21.27 24.97
CA GLY A 610 2.61 -22.55 24.39
C GLY A 610 2.17 -22.47 22.90
N ALA A 611 2.67 -21.49 22.16
CA ALA A 611 2.42 -21.33 20.74
C ALA A 611 2.82 -22.59 19.95
N THR A 612 2.03 -22.99 18.98
CA THR A 612 2.39 -24.01 17.98
C THR A 612 2.79 -23.34 16.67
N THR A 613 3.60 -23.98 15.90
CA THR A 613 4.09 -23.50 14.62
C THR A 613 3.40 -24.17 13.45
N LYS A 614 3.35 -23.49 12.32
CA LYS A 614 2.80 -23.96 11.07
C LYS A 614 3.55 -23.37 9.89
N ASP A 615 3.78 -24.18 8.88
CA ASP A 615 4.17 -23.71 7.55
C ASP A 615 2.93 -23.29 6.76
N GLN A 616 2.91 -22.05 6.33
CA GLN A 616 1.88 -21.56 5.40
C GLN A 616 2.58 -21.04 4.14
N TYR A 617 2.54 -21.84 3.09
CA TYR A 617 3.14 -21.50 1.79
C TYR A 617 4.62 -21.10 1.88
N GLY A 618 5.40 -21.79 2.72
CA GLY A 618 6.81 -21.50 2.92
C GLY A 618 7.11 -20.48 4.03
N THR A 619 6.10 -19.85 4.61
CA THR A 619 6.24 -18.89 5.71
C THR A 619 5.94 -19.56 7.05
N LEU A 620 6.87 -19.41 8.00
CA LEU A 620 6.66 -19.87 9.37
C LEU A 620 5.69 -18.94 10.11
N LEU A 621 4.64 -19.52 10.64
CA LEU A 621 3.67 -18.82 11.47
C LEU A 621 3.51 -19.50 12.82
N ILE A 622 3.10 -18.75 13.84
CA ILE A 622 2.59 -19.29 15.08
C ILE A 622 1.06 -19.22 15.13
N GLU A 623 0.46 -20.18 15.79
CA GLU A 623 -0.99 -20.25 15.97
C GLU A 623 -1.36 -20.27 17.45
N GLY A 624 -2.41 -19.51 17.80
CA GLY A 624 -3.07 -19.50 19.10
C GLY A 624 -4.24 -20.47 19.15
N LYS A 625 -4.26 -21.32 20.19
CA LYS A 625 -5.39 -22.24 20.48
C LYS A 625 -5.95 -22.03 21.88
N ALA A 626 -7.10 -22.61 22.16
CA ALA A 626 -7.92 -22.36 23.33
C ALA A 626 -7.27 -22.60 24.71
N THR A 627 -6.11 -23.25 24.75
CA THR A 627 -5.42 -23.62 26.01
C THR A 627 -4.28 -22.68 26.39
N TRP A 628 -4.14 -21.54 25.69
CA TRP A 628 -3.01 -20.65 25.92
C TRP A 628 -3.39 -19.43 26.73
N ALA A 629 -2.43 -19.00 27.51
CA ALA A 629 -2.48 -17.72 28.17
C ALA A 629 -1.81 -16.67 27.29
N LEU A 630 -2.41 -15.50 27.22
CA LEU A 630 -1.90 -14.32 26.54
C LEU A 630 -1.90 -13.16 27.52
N THR A 631 -0.83 -12.40 27.56
CA THR A 631 -0.77 -11.15 28.33
C THR A 631 -0.23 -10.01 27.49
N THR A 632 -0.74 -8.82 27.75
CA THR A 632 -0.24 -7.58 27.18
C THR A 632 0.44 -6.75 28.26
N ARG A 633 1.53 -6.12 27.93
CA ARG A 633 2.22 -5.18 28.81
C ARG A 633 2.43 -3.89 28.02
N PHE A 634 2.00 -2.79 28.61
CA PHE A 634 2.40 -1.48 28.11
C PHE A 634 3.89 -1.30 28.32
N VAL A 635 4.58 -0.87 27.29
CA VAL A 635 5.89 -0.23 27.43
C VAL A 635 5.58 1.24 27.59
N PRO A 636 5.83 1.88 28.73
CA PRO A 636 5.60 3.30 28.88
C PRO A 636 6.39 4.04 27.80
N ASP A 637 5.74 4.93 27.08
CA ASP A 637 6.44 5.99 26.37
C ASP A 637 7.13 6.85 27.44
N GLU A 638 8.45 6.81 27.50
CA GLU A 638 9.25 7.75 28.31
C GLU A 638 9.42 9.06 27.55
#